data_d2e22f0b9295a65a5036bca6cb89498c
#
_entry.id   d2e22f0b9295a65a5036bca6cb89498c
#
_cell.length_a   1.000
_cell.length_b   1.000
_cell.length_c   1.000
_cell.angle_alpha   90.00
_cell.angle_beta   90.00
_cell.angle_gamma   90.00
#
_symmetry.space_group_name_H-M   'P 1'
#
loop_
_entity.id
_entity.type
_entity.pdbx_description
1 polymer ?
#
loop_
_entity_poly.entity_id
_entity_poly.type
_entity_poly.pdbx_seq_one_letter_code
_entity_poly.pdbx_strand_id
1 'polypeptide(L)' 'MKVTTYCINKGTGSQYYGLKNAEENQVLYSAPNNWKTEKGALNWAKKHGYEIA' A
#
# COMPACT_ATOMS: atom_id res chain seq x y z
N MET A 1 -0.73 -6.26 12.64
CA MET A 1 -0.53 -6.63 11.23
C MET A 1 0.51 -5.74 10.60
N LYS A 2 1.47 -6.32 9.94
CA LYS A 2 2.46 -5.55 9.19
C LYS A 2 2.05 -5.42 7.75
N VAL A 3 2.19 -4.23 7.19
CA VAL A 3 1.82 -3.95 5.81
C VAL A 3 3.01 -3.36 5.06
N THR A 4 3.00 -3.53 3.76
CA THR A 4 3.98 -2.93 2.87
C THR A 4 3.27 -2.41 1.64
N THR A 5 3.94 -1.58 0.85
CA THR A 5 3.37 -1.05 -0.37
C THR A 5 3.64 -1.97 -1.55
N TYR A 6 2.78 -1.88 -2.55
CA TYR A 6 3.03 -2.50 -3.85
C TYR A 6 2.67 -1.51 -4.94
N CYS A 7 3.23 -1.71 -6.11
CA CYS A 7 3.05 -0.80 -7.23
C CYS A 7 2.19 -1.45 -8.31
N ILE A 8 1.20 -0.70 -8.78
CA ILE A 8 0.30 -1.12 -9.84
C ILE A 8 0.69 -0.37 -11.11
N ASN A 9 0.77 -1.08 -12.24
CA ASN A 9 1.13 -0.50 -13.53
C ASN A 9 2.48 0.22 -13.51
N LYS A 10 3.48 -0.41 -12.89
CA LYS A 10 4.82 0.14 -12.78
C LYS A 10 5.41 0.45 -14.16
N GLY A 11 6.01 1.63 -14.28
CA GLY A 11 6.64 2.05 -15.51
C GLY A 11 5.72 2.71 -16.52
N THR A 12 4.46 2.96 -16.14
CA THR A 12 3.51 3.66 -17.00
C THR A 12 3.11 4.99 -16.37
N GLY A 13 2.46 5.84 -17.13
CA GLY A 13 1.92 7.09 -16.62
C GLY A 13 0.74 6.91 -15.66
N SER A 14 0.22 5.70 -15.56
CA SER A 14 -0.91 5.36 -14.68
C SER A 14 -0.47 4.52 -13.48
N GLN A 15 0.74 4.76 -12.99
CA GLN A 15 1.28 4.04 -11.86
C GLN A 15 0.61 4.45 -10.55
N TYR A 16 0.19 3.47 -9.76
CA TYR A 16 -0.43 3.69 -8.45
C TYR A 16 0.19 2.76 -7.42
N TYR A 17 0.03 3.13 -6.14
CA TYR A 17 0.48 2.32 -5.02
C TYR A 17 -0.70 1.84 -4.20
N GLY A 18 -0.57 0.66 -3.62
CA GLY A 18 -1.54 0.11 -2.70
C GLY A 18 -0.83 -0.51 -1.50
N LEU A 19 -1.61 -1.09 -0.59
CA LEU A 19 -1.08 -1.76 0.59
C LEU A 19 -1.38 -3.25 0.54
N LYS A 20 -0.46 -4.05 1.07
CA LYS A 20 -0.65 -5.49 1.20
C LYS A 20 -0.14 -5.96 2.56
N ASN A 21 -0.68 -7.09 3.02
CA ASN A 21 -0.20 -7.76 4.21
C ASN A 21 1.18 -8.34 3.92
N ALA A 22 2.20 -7.84 4.62
CA ALA A 22 3.58 -8.25 4.38
C ALA A 22 3.86 -9.68 4.80
N GLU A 23 3.10 -10.20 5.78
CA GLU A 23 3.30 -11.55 6.28
C GLU A 23 2.68 -12.61 5.37
N GLU A 24 1.51 -12.34 4.81
CA GLU A 24 0.78 -13.27 3.95
C GLU A 24 0.91 -12.94 2.47
N ASN A 25 1.54 -11.83 2.14
CA ASN A 25 1.71 -11.37 0.76
C ASN A 25 0.38 -11.24 0.01
N GLN A 26 -0.64 -10.76 0.70
CA GLN A 26 -1.96 -10.58 0.14
C GLN A 26 -2.36 -9.12 0.14
N VAL A 27 -3.10 -8.72 -0.91
CA VAL A 27 -3.61 -7.35 -1.01
C VAL A 27 -4.53 -7.05 0.16
N LEU A 28 -4.39 -5.85 0.73
CA LEU A 28 -5.24 -5.41 1.83
C LEU A 28 -6.51 -4.80 1.25
N TYR A 29 -7.58 -5.58 1.20
CA TYR A 29 -8.82 -5.17 0.57
C TYR A 29 -9.55 -4.04 1.28
N SER A 30 -9.29 -3.85 2.56
CA SER A 30 -9.90 -2.76 3.32
C SER A 30 -9.23 -1.41 3.07
N ALA A 31 -8.11 -1.38 2.37
CA ALA A 31 -7.39 -0.16 2.05
C ALA A 31 -7.59 0.23 0.59
N PRO A 32 -7.59 1.54 0.28
CA PRO A 32 -7.58 1.98 -1.11
C PRO A 32 -6.29 1.54 -1.81
N ASN A 33 -6.28 1.59 -3.13
CA ASN A 33 -5.09 1.24 -3.91
C ASN A 33 -4.85 2.27 -5.01
N ASN A 34 -5.11 3.52 -4.71
CA ASN A 34 -5.05 4.60 -5.69
C ASN A 34 -4.12 5.74 -5.29
N TRP A 35 -3.15 5.48 -4.41
CA TRP A 35 -2.17 6.49 -4.06
C TRP A 35 -1.16 6.68 -5.18
N LYS A 36 -0.84 7.93 -5.49
CA LYS A 36 0.15 8.24 -6.51
C LYS A 36 1.57 8.12 -5.99
N THR A 37 1.75 8.12 -4.67
CA THR A 37 3.06 8.01 -4.05
C THR A 37 3.03 6.95 -2.96
N GLU A 38 4.19 6.31 -2.75
CA GLU A 38 4.36 5.34 -1.68
C GLU A 38 4.13 5.97 -0.31
N LYS A 39 4.58 7.20 -0.13
CA LYS A 39 4.44 7.93 1.11
C LYS A 39 2.96 8.10 1.51
N GLY A 40 2.08 8.36 0.56
CA GLY A 40 0.66 8.48 0.81
C GLY A 40 0.07 7.20 1.38
N ALA A 41 0.45 6.05 0.80
CA ALA A 41 0.00 4.76 1.29
C ALA A 41 0.50 4.48 2.71
N LEU A 42 1.76 4.77 2.98
CA LEU A 42 2.35 4.56 4.29
C LEU A 42 1.71 5.45 5.36
N ASN A 43 1.43 6.71 5.03
CA ASN A 43 0.75 7.63 5.95
C ASN A 43 -0.64 7.12 6.32
N TRP A 44 -1.38 6.61 5.35
CA TRP A 44 -2.70 6.03 5.60
C TRP A 44 -2.59 4.84 6.56
N ALA A 45 -1.60 3.97 6.32
CA ALA A 45 -1.40 2.78 7.16
C ALA A 45 -1.11 3.17 8.61
N LYS A 46 -0.22 4.13 8.82
CA LYS A 46 0.12 4.61 10.16
C LYS A 46 -1.10 5.20 10.87
N LYS A 47 -1.91 5.95 10.13
CA LYS A 47 -3.10 6.60 10.68
C LYS A 47 -4.14 5.57 11.11
N HIS A 48 -4.17 4.41 10.47
CA HIS A 48 -5.11 3.34 10.80
C HIS A 48 -4.53 2.28 11.73
N GLY A 49 -3.35 2.51 12.29
CA GLY A 49 -2.77 1.64 13.29
C GLY A 49 -2.01 0.42 12.76
N TYR A 50 -1.72 0.38 11.48
CA TYR A 50 -0.91 -0.70 10.90
C TYR A 50 0.57 -0.45 11.13
N GLU A 51 1.33 -1.54 11.27
CA GLU A 51 2.78 -1.48 11.33
C GLU A 51 3.35 -1.55 9.91
N ILE A 52 4.44 -0.82 9.67
CA ILE A 52 5.12 -0.83 8.38
C ILE A 52 6.23 -1.87 8.41
N ALA A 53 6.19 -2.77 7.47
CA ALA A 53 7.21 -3.81 7.34
C ALA A 53 8.50 -3.27 6.74
#